data_5750f56b068b75892d0fda2292bd1f4a
#
_entry.id   5750f56b068b75892d0fda2292bd1f4a
#
_cell.length_a   1.000
_cell.length_b   1.000
_cell.length_c   1.000
_cell.angle_alpha   90.00
_cell.angle_beta   90.00
_cell.angle_gamma   90.00
#
_symmetry.space_group_name_H-M   'P 1'
#
loop_
_entity.id
_entity.type
_entity.pdbx_description
1 polymer ?
#
loop_
_entity_poly.entity_id
_entity_poly.type
_entity_poly.pdbx_seq_one_letter_code
_entity_poly.pdbx_strand_id
1 'polypeptide(L)'
;MSETFIVRSSAIAARMLAGEMMVMNSTDSTFFTLNEVATAIWQAADGRTPLRQIVRDRVCEQFDIAPEQAQADAEQFVAELSSHGILKVSDRPLSDQPSLPEATR
;
A
#
# COMPACT_ATOMS: atom_id res chain seq x y z
N MET A 1 11.05 1.01 -18.55
CA MET A 1 9.77 1.06 -17.89
C MET A 1 9.97 1.13 -16.42
N SER A 2 9.20 1.94 -15.78
CA SER A 2 9.38 2.09 -14.35
C SER A 2 8.44 1.15 -13.63
N GLU A 3 8.86 0.71 -12.47
CA GLU A 3 8.01 -0.02 -11.55
C GLU A 3 7.37 0.97 -10.60
N THR A 4 6.29 0.53 -9.98
CA THR A 4 5.64 1.31 -8.94
C THR A 4 5.91 0.63 -7.60
N PHE A 5 6.38 1.40 -6.65
CA PHE A 5 6.63 0.91 -5.30
C PHE A 5 5.78 1.71 -4.33
N ILE A 6 5.25 1.03 -3.32
CA ILE A 6 4.41 1.68 -2.32
C ILE A 6 4.91 1.32 -0.94
N VAL A 7 4.77 2.27 -0.03
CA VAL A 7 5.13 2.05 1.36
C VAL A 7 4.11 2.77 2.25
N ARG A 8 3.82 2.19 3.39
CA ARG A 8 2.88 2.79 4.34
C ARG A 8 3.52 4.02 4.94
N SER A 9 2.71 5.08 5.09
CA SER A 9 3.17 6.30 5.74
C SER A 9 3.35 6.06 7.23
N SER A 10 4.22 6.84 7.86
CA SER A 10 4.50 6.66 9.28
C SER A 10 3.41 7.23 10.17
N ALA A 11 2.59 8.16 9.67
CA ALA A 11 1.56 8.81 10.47
C ALA A 11 0.20 8.13 10.31
N ILE A 12 0.20 6.80 10.34
CA ILE A 12 -1.00 6.03 10.07
C ILE A 12 -1.30 5.12 11.26
N ALA A 13 -2.55 5.12 11.69
CA ALA A 13 -3.05 4.15 12.65
C ALA A 13 -3.84 3.10 11.87
N ALA A 14 -3.55 1.84 12.09
CA ALA A 14 -4.23 0.76 11.40
C ALA A 14 -4.72 -0.25 12.42
N ARG A 15 -5.93 -0.77 12.19
CA ARG A 15 -6.55 -1.71 13.10
C ARG A 15 -7.41 -2.69 12.31
N MET A 16 -7.37 -3.94 12.71
CA MET A 16 -8.20 -4.98 12.12
C MET A 16 -9.43 -5.16 12.98
N LEU A 17 -10.61 -5.02 12.38
CA LEU A 17 -11.89 -5.20 13.07
C LEU A 17 -12.79 -6.08 12.22
N ALA A 18 -13.26 -7.17 12.80
CA ALA A 18 -14.23 -8.04 12.14
C ALA A 18 -13.78 -8.45 10.73
N GLY A 19 -12.50 -8.71 10.58
CA GLY A 19 -11.97 -9.14 9.28
C GLY A 19 -11.70 -8.03 8.29
N GLU A 20 -11.92 -6.78 8.67
CA GLU A 20 -11.65 -5.65 7.82
C GLU A 20 -10.59 -4.77 8.45
N MET A 21 -9.68 -4.27 7.61
CA MET A 21 -8.64 -3.37 8.08
C MET A 21 -9.14 -1.94 7.98
N MET A 22 -9.02 -1.20 9.07
CA MET A 22 -9.29 0.23 9.06
C MET A 22 -7.98 0.97 9.20
N VAL A 23 -7.75 1.92 8.30
CA VAL A 23 -6.54 2.75 8.34
C VAL A 23 -6.95 4.19 8.46
N MET A 24 -6.23 4.93 9.27
CA MET A 24 -6.53 6.34 9.49
C MET A 24 -5.27 7.15 9.41
N ASN A 25 -5.35 8.28 8.70
CA ASN A 25 -4.28 9.26 8.69
C ASN A 25 -4.47 10.17 9.89
N SER A 26 -3.57 10.11 10.84
CA SER A 26 -3.73 10.85 12.08
C SER A 26 -3.55 12.36 11.90
N THR A 27 -3.02 12.79 10.77
CA THR A 27 -2.83 14.21 10.51
C THR A 27 -4.16 14.91 10.21
N ASP A 28 -5.01 14.29 9.39
CA ASP A 28 -6.27 14.92 8.99
C ASP A 28 -7.50 14.10 9.38
N SER A 29 -7.31 13.02 10.11
CA SER A 29 -8.40 12.16 10.60
C SER A 29 -9.19 11.49 9.49
N THR A 30 -8.65 11.42 8.28
CA THR A 30 -9.27 10.67 7.20
C THR A 30 -9.05 9.19 7.43
N PHE A 31 -10.10 8.38 7.27
CA PHE A 31 -9.91 6.95 7.42
C PHE A 31 -10.60 6.19 6.31
N PHE A 32 -10.16 4.96 6.12
CA PHE A 32 -10.68 4.06 5.10
C PHE A 32 -10.85 2.69 5.68
N THR A 33 -11.88 1.99 5.21
CA THR A 33 -12.05 0.57 5.52
C THR A 33 -11.61 -0.21 4.31
N LEU A 34 -10.70 -1.15 4.50
CA LEU A 34 -10.12 -1.93 3.41
C LEU A 34 -10.75 -3.31 3.39
N ASN A 35 -11.20 -3.74 2.20
CA ASN A 35 -11.67 -5.11 2.06
C ASN A 35 -10.47 -6.05 2.04
N GLU A 36 -10.72 -7.35 1.82
CA GLU A 36 -9.65 -8.35 1.88
C GLU A 36 -8.56 -8.09 0.85
N VAL A 37 -8.94 -7.72 -0.36
CA VAL A 37 -7.96 -7.46 -1.41
C VAL A 37 -7.13 -6.24 -1.06
N ALA A 38 -7.78 -5.15 -0.69
CA ALA A 38 -7.08 -3.92 -0.32
C ALA A 38 -6.19 -4.14 0.90
N THR A 39 -6.64 -4.94 1.85
CA THR A 39 -5.84 -5.25 3.03
C THR A 39 -4.57 -6.00 2.64
N ALA A 40 -4.68 -6.95 1.71
CA ALA A 40 -3.50 -7.70 1.27
C ALA A 40 -2.46 -6.77 0.63
N ILE A 41 -2.93 -5.82 -0.18
CA ILE A 41 -2.03 -4.86 -0.80
C ILE A 41 -1.39 -3.95 0.27
N TRP A 42 -2.19 -3.46 1.20
CA TRP A 42 -1.71 -2.61 2.27
C TRP A 42 -0.62 -3.31 3.10
N GLN A 43 -0.85 -4.56 3.45
CA GLN A 43 0.10 -5.29 4.29
C GLN A 43 1.39 -5.60 3.55
N ALA A 44 1.34 -5.67 2.22
CA ALA A 44 2.53 -5.94 1.42
C ALA A 44 3.27 -4.68 0.99
N ALA A 45 2.81 -3.51 1.40
CA ALA A 45 3.38 -2.22 0.97
C ALA A 45 4.65 -1.92 1.74
N ASP A 46 5.75 -2.55 1.36
CA ASP A 46 7.02 -2.45 2.06
C ASP A 46 8.02 -1.53 1.37
N GLY A 47 7.65 -0.93 0.26
CA GLY A 47 8.53 -0.04 -0.47
C GLY A 47 9.60 -0.72 -1.28
N ARG A 48 9.67 -2.04 -1.25
CA ARG A 48 10.72 -2.78 -1.96
C ARG A 48 10.18 -3.73 -3.01
N THR A 49 8.93 -4.15 -2.86
CA THR A 49 8.31 -5.08 -3.79
C THR A 49 7.51 -4.28 -4.80
N PRO A 50 7.75 -4.47 -6.10
CA PRO A 50 6.95 -3.73 -7.09
C PRO A 50 5.47 -4.03 -6.96
N LEU A 51 4.64 -3.04 -7.23
CA LEU A 51 3.20 -3.20 -7.08
C LEU A 51 2.69 -4.37 -7.93
N ARG A 52 3.19 -4.54 -9.15
CA ARG A 52 2.72 -5.65 -9.97
C ARG A 52 3.02 -7.00 -9.36
N GLN A 53 4.12 -7.10 -8.62
CA GLN A 53 4.44 -8.35 -7.93
C GLN A 53 3.53 -8.55 -6.73
N ILE A 54 3.22 -7.49 -6.01
CA ILE A 54 2.25 -7.57 -4.92
C ILE A 54 0.90 -8.04 -5.44
N VAL A 55 0.47 -7.48 -6.56
CA VAL A 55 -0.80 -7.87 -7.16
C VAL A 55 -0.78 -9.34 -7.54
N ARG A 56 0.30 -9.78 -8.18
CA ARG A 56 0.38 -11.18 -8.59
C ARG A 56 0.39 -12.13 -7.40
N ASP A 57 1.23 -11.84 -6.41
CA ASP A 57 1.48 -12.79 -5.32
C ASP A 57 0.43 -12.71 -4.22
N ARG A 58 -0.12 -11.53 -3.98
CA ARG A 58 -1.02 -11.32 -2.84
C ARG A 58 -2.46 -11.20 -3.24
N VAL A 59 -2.75 -10.93 -4.51
CA VAL A 59 -4.11 -10.76 -4.97
C VAL A 59 -4.51 -11.86 -5.91
N CYS A 60 -3.80 -12.02 -7.03
CA CYS A 60 -4.22 -12.97 -8.04
C CYS A 60 -4.12 -14.41 -7.55
N GLU A 61 -3.09 -14.72 -6.76
CA GLU A 61 -2.90 -16.08 -6.27
C GLU A 61 -3.84 -16.42 -5.13
N GLN A 62 -4.33 -15.43 -4.42
CA GLN A 62 -5.14 -15.70 -3.24
C GLN A 62 -6.62 -15.42 -3.45
N PHE A 63 -6.98 -14.66 -4.45
CA PHE A 63 -8.36 -14.23 -4.62
C PHE A 63 -8.98 -14.55 -5.98
N ASP A 64 -8.29 -15.26 -6.82
CA ASP A 64 -8.85 -15.72 -8.10
C ASP A 64 -9.40 -14.56 -8.92
N ILE A 65 -8.60 -13.50 -9.06
CA ILE A 65 -8.98 -12.33 -9.83
C ILE A 65 -8.08 -12.23 -11.05
N ALA A 66 -8.65 -11.88 -12.19
CA ALA A 66 -7.87 -11.74 -13.42
C ALA A 66 -6.77 -10.69 -13.23
N PRO A 67 -5.56 -10.93 -13.75
CA PRO A 67 -4.44 -10.02 -13.49
C PRO A 67 -4.70 -8.59 -13.94
N GLU A 68 -5.34 -8.40 -15.09
CA GLU A 68 -5.61 -7.04 -15.56
C GLU A 68 -6.57 -6.31 -14.65
N GLN A 69 -7.60 -7.01 -14.17
CA GLN A 69 -8.55 -6.40 -13.26
C GLN A 69 -7.90 -6.09 -11.92
N ALA A 70 -7.10 -7.03 -11.42
CA ALA A 70 -6.44 -6.85 -10.14
C ALA A 70 -5.46 -5.67 -10.19
N GLN A 71 -4.72 -5.55 -11.30
CA GLN A 71 -3.77 -4.47 -11.43
C GLN A 71 -4.48 -3.11 -11.50
N ALA A 72 -5.57 -3.04 -12.27
CA ALA A 72 -6.31 -1.79 -12.38
C ALA A 72 -6.89 -1.38 -11.04
N ASP A 73 -7.46 -2.33 -10.31
CA ASP A 73 -8.02 -2.04 -8.99
C ASP A 73 -6.94 -1.60 -8.01
N ALA A 74 -5.78 -2.25 -8.08
CA ALA A 74 -4.68 -1.90 -7.18
C ALA A 74 -4.18 -0.50 -7.46
N GLU A 75 -4.05 -0.12 -8.73
CA GLU A 75 -3.59 1.20 -9.08
C GLU A 75 -4.55 2.27 -8.62
N GLN A 76 -5.85 2.01 -8.74
CA GLN A 76 -6.85 2.96 -8.28
C GLN A 76 -6.81 3.10 -6.76
N PHE A 77 -6.70 1.99 -6.06
CA PHE A 77 -6.59 1.97 -4.60
C PHE A 77 -5.36 2.74 -4.14
N VAL A 78 -4.23 2.49 -4.76
CA VAL A 78 -2.99 3.16 -4.40
C VAL A 78 -3.08 4.65 -4.65
N ALA A 79 -3.67 5.05 -5.79
CA ALA A 79 -3.82 6.47 -6.10
C ALA A 79 -4.69 7.16 -5.06
N GLU A 80 -5.76 6.50 -4.64
CA GLU A 80 -6.65 7.09 -3.65
C GLU A 80 -5.95 7.25 -2.31
N LEU A 81 -5.29 6.20 -1.84
CA LEU A 81 -4.65 6.29 -0.54
C LEU A 81 -3.44 7.22 -0.56
N SER A 82 -2.74 7.32 -1.68
CA SER A 82 -1.60 8.23 -1.74
C SER A 82 -2.06 9.67 -1.76
N SER A 83 -3.22 9.96 -2.35
CA SER A 83 -3.73 11.33 -2.36
C SER A 83 -4.15 11.79 -0.97
N HIS A 84 -4.39 10.84 -0.06
CA HIS A 84 -4.73 11.15 1.33
C HIS A 84 -3.55 10.96 2.28
N GLY A 85 -2.36 10.73 1.74
CA GLY A 85 -1.16 10.62 2.57
C GLY A 85 -1.03 9.32 3.33
N ILE A 86 -1.82 8.31 3.00
CA ILE A 86 -1.78 7.03 3.70
C ILE A 86 -0.70 6.12 3.12
N LEU A 87 -0.51 6.16 1.81
CA LEU A 87 0.57 5.45 1.14
C LEU A 87 1.48 6.43 0.44
N LYS A 88 2.76 6.10 0.37
CA LYS A 88 3.72 6.83 -0.45
C LYS A 88 4.02 6.00 -1.68
N VAL A 89 4.10 6.65 -2.82
CA VAL A 89 4.30 5.98 -4.10
C VAL A 89 5.58 6.51 -4.73
N SER A 90 6.35 5.62 -5.32
CA SER A 90 7.61 6.00 -5.95
C SER A 90 7.86 5.10 -7.15
N ASP A 91 8.71 5.57 -8.07
CA ASP A 91 9.14 4.74 -9.18
C ASP A 91 10.45 4.00 -8.87
N ARG A 92 10.90 4.06 -7.62
CA ARG A 92 12.08 3.33 -7.18
C ARG A 92 11.84 2.86 -5.75
N PRO A 93 12.63 1.86 -5.30
CA PRO A 93 12.39 1.29 -3.98
C PRO A 93 12.47 2.32 -2.85
N LEU A 94 11.62 2.13 -1.87
CA LEU A 94 11.54 3.00 -0.71
C LEU A 94 11.71 2.16 0.55
N SER A 95 12.14 2.82 1.61
CA SER A 95 12.18 2.19 2.91
C SER A 95 10.86 2.44 3.64
N ASP A 96 10.34 1.45 4.37
CA ASP A 96 9.15 1.66 5.16
C ASP A 96 9.50 2.20 6.55
N GLN A 97 10.76 2.49 6.80
CA GLN A 97 11.18 3.12 8.03
C GLN A 97 11.52 4.56 7.76
N PRO A 98 11.40 5.43 8.77
CA PRO A 98 11.85 6.81 8.61
C PRO A 98 13.31 6.77 8.22
N SER A 99 13.67 7.58 7.27
CA SER A 99 15.00 7.56 6.82
C SER A 99 15.90 7.97 7.93
N LEU A 100 16.89 7.18 8.15
CA LEU A 100 17.90 7.53 9.04
C LEU A 100 18.79 8.45 8.37
N PRO A 101 19.16 9.40 9.04
CA PRO A 101 20.13 10.30 8.49
C PRO A 101 21.37 9.53 8.29
N GLU A 102 21.39 9.08 7.47
CA GLU A 102 22.45 8.46 7.27
C GLU A 102 23.26 9.17 6.89
N ALA A 103 22.83 9.58 6.87
CA ALA A 103 23.46 10.08 6.73
C ALA A 103 24.02 10.57 7.16
N THR A 104 24.02 10.45 7.37
CA THR A 104 24.46 10.83 7.82
C THR A 104 25.57 10.71 7.58
N ARG A 105 25.85 10.71 7.15
CA ARG A 105 26.71 10.59 7.00
C ARG A 105 27.11 11.11 6.61
#